data_27adc2472447ccd0c16d68e6ef343325
#
_entry.id   27adc2472447ccd0c16d68e6ef343325
#
_cell.length_a   1.000
_cell.length_b   1.000
_cell.length_c   1.000
_cell.angle_alpha   90.00
_cell.angle_beta   90.00
_cell.angle_gamma   90.00
#
_symmetry.space_group_name_H-M   'P 1'
#
loop_
_entity.id
_entity.type
_entity.pdbx_description
1 polymer ?
#
loop_
_entity_poly.entity_id
_entity_poly.type
_entity_poly.pdbx_seq_one_letter_code
_entity_poly.pdbx_strand_id
1 'polypeptide(L)'
;LLRQAHLASSFADNHQYQLFFRALFDMVEIFEQIQLKSELAKDLEKQRLAYRNWLNVDGVDQQALNELLKEIDVVHSQLMTAERFGQALKEDRFLSSIRQRFNLPGGSCCFDLPALHYWLHLPIERKKHDANQWQASLKPLSDALALWLKLTRETGHFKAQIARAGFFQSDADEANILRLHIPMEYGVYPMISGHKNRFAIKFMAFESGQACTQDVEFELAVCS
;
A
#
# COMPACT_ATOMS: atom_id res chain seq x y z
N LEU A 1 3.60 1.26 4.47
CA LEU A 1 4.86 0.68 4.96
C LEU A 1 6.01 0.92 3.98
N LEU A 2 5.95 0.52 2.68
CA LEU A 2 7.01 0.76 1.69
C LEU A 2 7.42 2.22 1.61
N ARG A 3 6.45 3.14 1.48
CA ARG A 3 6.72 4.59 1.47
C ARG A 3 7.29 5.08 2.80
N GLN A 4 6.81 4.56 3.91
CA GLN A 4 7.28 4.91 5.25
C GLN A 4 8.75 4.49 5.45
N ALA A 5 9.11 3.26 5.07
CA ALA A 5 10.49 2.79 5.09
C ALA A 5 11.38 3.66 4.19
N HIS A 6 10.93 3.98 2.98
CA HIS A 6 11.68 4.83 2.06
C HIS A 6 11.95 6.24 2.63
N LEU A 7 10.93 6.91 3.17
CA LEU A 7 11.09 8.24 3.78
C LEU A 7 11.99 8.22 5.01
N ALA A 8 11.88 7.17 5.82
CA ALA A 8 12.68 7.03 7.03
C ALA A 8 14.15 6.60 6.78
N SER A 9 14.47 6.09 5.57
CA SER A 9 15.84 5.64 5.22
C SER A 9 16.84 6.78 5.02
N SER A 10 16.39 8.03 5.05
CA SER A 10 17.28 9.20 5.04
C SER A 10 18.11 9.32 6.31
N PHE A 11 17.61 8.78 7.45
CA PHE A 11 18.20 8.84 8.78
C PHE A 11 18.65 10.26 9.19
N ALA A 12 17.91 11.26 8.74
CA ALA A 12 18.21 12.67 9.05
C ALA A 12 17.95 13.00 10.54
N ASP A 13 17.10 12.23 11.20
CA ASP A 13 16.73 12.35 12.61
C ASP A 13 17.00 11.02 13.33
N ASN A 14 17.37 11.11 14.60
CA ASN A 14 17.64 9.95 15.46
C ASN A 14 16.43 9.03 15.70
N HIS A 15 15.20 9.46 15.38
CA HIS A 15 14.00 8.64 15.51
C HIS A 15 13.60 7.93 14.21
N GLN A 16 14.17 8.31 13.07
CA GLN A 16 13.80 7.72 11.78
C GLN A 16 14.15 6.24 11.69
N TYR A 17 15.20 5.78 12.40
CA TYR A 17 15.52 4.36 12.42
C TYR A 17 14.39 3.51 13.02
N GLN A 18 13.68 4.03 14.02
CA GLN A 18 12.55 3.30 14.63
C GLN A 18 11.42 3.11 13.61
N LEU A 19 11.07 4.19 12.89
CA LEU A 19 10.06 4.13 11.82
C LEU A 19 10.49 3.20 10.69
N PHE A 20 11.77 3.24 10.33
CA PHE A 20 12.32 2.39 9.28
C PHE A 20 12.24 0.90 9.63
N PHE A 21 12.80 0.49 10.75
CA PHE A 21 12.79 -0.92 11.17
C PHE A 21 11.39 -1.42 11.47
N ARG A 22 10.54 -0.61 12.10
CA ARG A 22 9.16 -0.97 12.31
C ARG A 22 8.44 -1.25 11.00
N ALA A 23 8.57 -0.36 10.01
CA ALA A 23 7.98 -0.56 8.71
C ALA A 23 8.50 -1.84 8.02
N LEU A 24 9.81 -2.16 8.13
CA LEU A 24 10.36 -3.40 7.59
C LEU A 24 9.79 -4.64 8.31
N PHE A 25 9.71 -4.63 9.62
CA PHE A 25 9.23 -5.78 10.40
C PHE A 25 7.73 -6.01 10.21
N ASP A 26 6.93 -4.96 10.18
CA ASP A 26 5.51 -5.03 9.86
C ASP A 26 5.28 -5.60 8.45
N MET A 27 6.12 -5.20 7.46
CA MET A 27 6.06 -5.80 6.12
C MET A 27 6.38 -7.29 6.13
N VAL A 28 7.43 -7.70 6.85
CA VAL A 28 7.79 -9.13 6.97
C VAL A 28 6.63 -9.92 7.59
N GLU A 29 5.95 -9.38 8.59
CA GLU A 29 4.79 -10.01 9.23
C GLU A 29 3.62 -10.18 8.25
N ILE A 30 3.32 -9.14 7.46
CA ILE A 30 2.29 -9.22 6.40
C ILE A 30 2.64 -10.31 5.39
N PHE A 31 3.90 -10.42 4.96
CA PHE A 31 4.33 -11.43 3.98
C PHE A 31 4.26 -12.87 4.53
N GLU A 32 4.25 -13.03 5.84
CA GLU A 32 4.03 -14.34 6.48
C GLU A 32 2.56 -14.76 6.44
N GLN A 33 1.65 -13.80 6.52
CA GLN A 33 0.22 -14.05 6.64
C GLN A 33 -0.49 -14.14 5.27
N ILE A 34 0.02 -13.44 4.25
CA ILE A 34 -0.66 -13.24 2.96
C ILE A 34 0.24 -13.69 1.80
N GLN A 35 -0.35 -14.40 0.84
CA GLN A 35 0.32 -14.77 -0.41
C GLN A 35 0.29 -13.62 -1.43
N LEU A 36 0.79 -12.45 -1.01
CA LEU A 36 0.68 -11.19 -1.75
C LEU A 36 1.25 -11.29 -3.17
N LYS A 37 2.34 -12.03 -3.38
CA LYS A 37 2.96 -12.20 -4.70
C LYS A 37 2.00 -12.85 -5.70
N SER A 38 1.34 -13.93 -5.31
CA SER A 38 0.44 -14.67 -6.19
C SER A 38 -0.86 -13.92 -6.48
N GLU A 39 -1.40 -13.23 -5.47
CA GLU A 39 -2.62 -12.43 -5.68
C GLU A 39 -2.34 -11.24 -6.60
N LEU A 40 -1.26 -10.51 -6.36
CA LEU A 40 -0.88 -9.37 -7.21
C LEU A 40 -0.55 -9.80 -8.65
N ALA A 41 0.09 -10.96 -8.83
CA ALA A 41 0.36 -11.50 -10.17
C ALA A 41 -0.93 -11.85 -10.92
N LYS A 42 -1.91 -12.45 -10.25
CA LYS A 42 -3.23 -12.75 -10.85
C LYS A 42 -3.96 -11.46 -11.26
N ASP A 43 -3.95 -10.45 -10.41
CA ASP A 43 -4.62 -9.19 -10.68
C ASP A 43 -3.98 -8.45 -11.87
N LEU A 44 -2.64 -8.39 -11.93
CA LEU A 44 -1.93 -7.81 -13.08
C LEU A 44 -2.21 -8.58 -14.37
N GLU A 45 -2.29 -9.92 -14.30
CA GLU A 45 -2.66 -10.73 -15.46
C GLU A 45 -4.11 -10.48 -15.91
N LYS A 46 -5.06 -10.36 -14.97
CA LYS A 46 -6.46 -9.97 -15.26
C LYS A 46 -6.53 -8.63 -15.98
N GLN A 47 -5.80 -7.62 -15.46
CA GLN A 47 -5.72 -6.30 -16.09
C GLN A 47 -5.07 -6.37 -17.49
N ARG A 48 -3.97 -7.13 -17.64
CA ARG A 48 -3.32 -7.35 -18.93
C ARG A 48 -4.27 -7.89 -19.98
N LEU A 49 -5.04 -8.92 -19.62
CA LEU A 49 -6.03 -9.52 -20.53
C LEU A 49 -7.15 -8.52 -20.88
N ALA A 50 -7.62 -7.74 -19.93
CA ALA A 50 -8.62 -6.71 -20.18
C ALA A 50 -8.11 -5.66 -21.19
N TYR A 51 -6.89 -5.15 -21.02
CA TYR A 51 -6.29 -4.17 -21.93
C TYR A 51 -5.99 -4.78 -23.32
N ARG A 52 -5.63 -6.05 -23.42
CA ARG A 52 -5.44 -6.73 -24.73
C ARG A 52 -6.69 -6.74 -25.58
N ASN A 53 -7.88 -6.81 -24.99
CA ASN A 53 -9.13 -6.77 -25.73
C ASN A 53 -9.35 -5.42 -26.44
N TRP A 54 -8.64 -4.37 -26.06
CA TRP A 54 -8.75 -3.04 -26.67
C TRP A 54 -7.81 -2.84 -27.86
N LEU A 55 -6.91 -3.80 -28.15
CA LEU A 55 -5.99 -3.71 -29.29
C LEU A 55 -6.69 -3.59 -30.66
N ASN A 56 -7.94 -4.07 -30.77
CA ASN A 56 -8.71 -4.04 -32.01
C ASN A 56 -9.92 -3.10 -31.94
N VAL A 57 -9.94 -2.17 -30.96
CA VAL A 57 -11.04 -1.21 -30.79
C VAL A 57 -10.66 0.10 -31.50
N ASP A 58 -11.56 0.56 -32.38
CA ASP A 58 -11.40 1.84 -33.07
C ASP A 58 -11.44 3.00 -32.08
N GLY A 59 -10.55 3.99 -32.30
CA GLY A 59 -10.48 5.19 -31.46
C GLY A 59 -9.59 5.06 -30.23
N VAL A 60 -8.99 3.90 -29.97
CA VAL A 60 -8.00 3.69 -28.91
C VAL A 60 -6.62 4.07 -29.41
N ASP A 61 -5.86 4.80 -28.61
CA ASP A 61 -4.45 5.07 -28.90
C ASP A 61 -3.63 3.76 -28.77
N GLN A 62 -3.37 3.16 -29.92
CA GLN A 62 -2.68 1.88 -30.02
C GLN A 62 -1.22 1.96 -29.55
N GLN A 63 -0.58 3.12 -29.69
CA GLN A 63 0.78 3.29 -29.22
C GLN A 63 0.83 3.30 -27.69
N ALA A 64 0.02 4.13 -27.07
CA ALA A 64 -0.06 4.21 -25.60
C ALA A 64 -0.48 2.86 -24.99
N LEU A 65 -1.43 2.15 -25.63
CA LEU A 65 -1.87 0.82 -25.18
C LEU A 65 -0.74 -0.22 -25.26
N ASN A 66 0.04 -0.22 -26.34
CA ASN A 66 1.16 -1.15 -26.49
C ASN A 66 2.29 -0.85 -25.49
N GLU A 67 2.54 0.43 -25.17
CA GLU A 67 3.50 0.81 -24.15
C GLU A 67 3.06 0.35 -22.76
N LEU A 68 1.78 0.52 -22.43
CA LEU A 68 1.19 0.03 -21.18
C LEU A 68 1.28 -1.50 -21.06
N LEU A 69 0.93 -2.24 -22.10
CA LEU A 69 1.03 -3.70 -22.10
C LEU A 69 2.46 -4.18 -21.90
N LYS A 70 3.45 -3.50 -22.49
CA LYS A 70 4.87 -3.78 -22.24
C LYS A 70 5.27 -3.49 -20.78
N GLU A 71 4.79 -2.39 -20.21
CA GLU A 71 5.03 -2.06 -18.80
C GLU A 71 4.49 -3.17 -17.88
N ILE A 72 3.25 -3.63 -18.14
CA ILE A 72 2.63 -4.72 -17.38
C ILE A 72 3.44 -6.02 -17.54
N ASP A 73 3.85 -6.40 -18.75
CA ASP A 73 4.62 -7.61 -19.01
C ASP A 73 5.98 -7.60 -18.29
N VAL A 74 6.67 -6.46 -18.28
CA VAL A 74 7.96 -6.30 -17.58
C VAL A 74 7.77 -6.44 -16.07
N VAL A 75 6.82 -5.70 -15.49
CA VAL A 75 6.56 -5.70 -14.06
C VAL A 75 6.07 -7.07 -13.58
N HIS A 76 5.16 -7.71 -14.33
CA HIS A 76 4.70 -9.05 -14.04
C HIS A 76 5.83 -10.08 -14.08
N SER A 77 6.71 -10.03 -15.09
CA SER A 77 7.88 -10.91 -15.19
C SER A 77 8.84 -10.72 -14.01
N GLN A 78 9.14 -9.48 -13.64
CA GLN A 78 9.98 -9.17 -12.48
C GLN A 78 9.35 -9.67 -11.17
N LEU A 79 8.03 -9.51 -11.01
CA LEU A 79 7.29 -10.02 -9.86
C LEU A 79 7.39 -11.55 -9.79
N MET A 80 7.20 -12.25 -10.91
CA MET A 80 7.22 -13.72 -10.95
C MET A 80 8.60 -14.30 -10.68
N THR A 81 9.68 -13.67 -11.19
CA THR A 81 11.07 -14.11 -11.00
C THR A 81 11.65 -13.71 -9.64
N ALA A 82 11.05 -12.73 -8.94
CA ALA A 82 11.49 -12.33 -7.61
C ALA A 82 11.43 -13.49 -6.62
N GLU A 83 12.36 -13.52 -5.67
CA GLU A 83 12.30 -14.41 -4.51
C GLU A 83 11.02 -14.17 -3.68
N ARG A 84 10.77 -15.06 -2.72
CA ARG A 84 9.69 -14.88 -1.77
C ARG A 84 9.90 -13.59 -0.98
N PHE A 85 8.94 -12.68 -1.02
CA PHE A 85 9.05 -11.40 -0.31
C PHE A 85 9.29 -11.59 1.18
N GLY A 86 10.19 -10.77 1.70
CA GLY A 86 10.61 -10.84 3.09
C GLY A 86 11.63 -11.93 3.41
N GLN A 87 11.94 -12.86 2.50
CA GLN A 87 12.90 -13.93 2.76
C GLN A 87 14.30 -13.35 3.02
N ALA A 88 14.80 -12.51 2.14
CA ALA A 88 16.09 -11.84 2.30
C ALA A 88 16.18 -11.02 3.60
N LEU A 89 15.07 -10.38 4.00
CA LEU A 89 15.00 -9.62 5.27
C LEU A 89 15.05 -10.53 6.50
N LYS A 90 14.45 -11.74 6.42
CA LYS A 90 14.47 -12.72 7.52
C LYS A 90 15.82 -13.39 7.67
N GLU A 91 16.52 -13.63 6.55
CA GLU A 91 17.82 -14.27 6.51
C GLU A 91 18.95 -13.30 6.86
N ASP A 92 18.70 -11.97 6.79
CA ASP A 92 19.65 -10.97 7.23
C ASP A 92 19.94 -11.13 8.73
N ARG A 93 21.23 -11.38 9.04
CA ARG A 93 21.69 -11.66 10.40
C ARG A 93 21.43 -10.51 11.36
N PHE A 94 21.60 -9.26 10.89
CA PHE A 94 21.38 -8.09 11.73
C PHE A 94 19.89 -7.87 11.99
N LEU A 95 19.06 -7.87 10.94
CA LEU A 95 17.60 -7.69 11.08
C LEU A 95 16.99 -8.77 11.96
N SER A 96 17.39 -10.04 11.79
CA SER A 96 16.89 -11.14 12.61
C SER A 96 17.27 -10.99 14.09
N SER A 97 18.47 -10.48 14.38
CA SER A 97 18.94 -10.28 15.76
C SER A 97 18.17 -9.21 16.52
N ILE A 98 17.63 -8.20 15.83
CA ILE A 98 16.92 -7.09 16.48
C ILE A 98 15.40 -7.23 16.44
N ARG A 99 14.83 -8.01 15.49
CA ARG A 99 13.39 -8.09 15.23
C ARG A 99 12.58 -8.46 16.46
N GLN A 100 12.95 -9.50 17.18
CA GLN A 100 12.18 -9.99 18.32
C GLN A 100 12.02 -8.96 19.44
N ARG A 101 13.11 -8.29 19.79
CA ARG A 101 13.12 -7.31 20.88
C ARG A 101 12.60 -5.95 20.47
N PHE A 102 12.78 -5.60 19.20
CA PHE A 102 12.32 -4.31 18.67
C PHE A 102 10.80 -4.12 18.80
N ASN A 103 10.03 -5.20 18.75
CA ASN A 103 8.58 -5.20 18.90
C ASN A 103 8.11 -5.19 20.36
N LEU A 104 9.01 -5.34 21.34
CA LEU A 104 8.64 -5.28 22.76
C LEU A 104 8.63 -3.84 23.25
N PRO A 105 7.67 -3.43 24.10
CA PRO A 105 7.71 -2.13 24.76
C PRO A 105 9.02 -1.95 25.54
N GLY A 106 9.77 -0.88 25.22
CA GLY A 106 11.08 -0.62 25.80
C GLY A 106 12.22 -1.49 25.26
N GLY A 107 11.95 -2.48 24.41
CA GLY A 107 12.96 -3.42 23.91
C GLY A 107 13.98 -2.82 22.92
N SER A 108 13.81 -1.57 22.49
CA SER A 108 14.74 -0.86 21.60
C SER A 108 15.84 -0.09 22.32
N CYS A 109 16.01 -0.28 23.64
CA CYS A 109 17.10 0.35 24.37
C CYS A 109 18.47 -0.26 24.01
N CYS A 110 19.53 0.52 24.16
CA CYS A 110 20.88 0.12 23.81
C CYS A 110 21.40 -1.09 24.61
N PHE A 111 20.88 -1.31 25.81
CA PHE A 111 21.23 -2.46 26.64
C PHE A 111 20.64 -3.77 26.08
N ASP A 112 19.40 -3.73 25.63
CA ASP A 112 18.71 -4.91 25.08
C ASP A 112 19.10 -5.22 23.65
N LEU A 113 19.52 -4.22 22.86
CA LEU A 113 19.90 -4.34 21.46
C LEU A 113 21.30 -3.76 21.18
N PRO A 114 22.38 -4.38 21.69
CA PRO A 114 23.72 -3.88 21.49
C PRO A 114 24.13 -3.82 20.00
N ALA A 115 23.64 -4.74 19.18
CA ALA A 115 23.87 -4.72 17.72
C ALA A 115 23.25 -3.49 17.06
N LEU A 116 22.01 -3.12 17.45
CA LEU A 116 21.36 -1.91 16.96
C LEU A 116 22.12 -0.66 17.43
N HIS A 117 22.51 -0.64 18.71
CA HIS A 117 23.29 0.46 19.26
C HIS A 117 24.58 0.68 18.48
N TYR A 118 25.33 -0.39 18.19
CA TYR A 118 26.53 -0.32 17.35
C TYR A 118 26.22 0.22 15.96
N TRP A 119 25.18 -0.31 15.30
CA TRP A 119 24.78 0.11 13.95
C TRP A 119 24.39 1.59 13.91
N LEU A 120 23.71 2.11 14.93
CA LEU A 120 23.34 3.53 15.02
C LEU A 120 24.54 4.48 15.06
N HIS A 121 25.70 4.01 15.54
CA HIS A 121 26.95 4.77 15.58
C HIS A 121 27.79 4.64 14.30
N LEU A 122 27.38 3.82 13.33
CA LEU A 122 28.05 3.76 12.04
C LEU A 122 27.89 5.07 11.26
N PRO A 123 28.82 5.35 10.32
CA PRO A 123 28.69 6.47 9.40
C PRO A 123 27.35 6.42 8.64
N ILE A 124 26.77 7.59 8.38
CA ILE A 124 25.46 7.70 7.74
C ILE A 124 25.43 7.00 6.39
N GLU A 125 26.51 7.05 5.61
CA GLU A 125 26.58 6.40 4.30
C GLU A 125 26.49 4.88 4.41
N ARG A 126 27.05 4.29 5.46
CA ARG A 126 26.91 2.86 5.72
C ARG A 126 25.47 2.50 6.07
N LYS A 127 24.82 3.27 6.92
CA LYS A 127 23.41 3.05 7.28
C LYS A 127 22.49 3.15 6.08
N LYS A 128 22.70 4.14 5.22
CA LYS A 128 21.96 4.28 3.95
C LYS A 128 22.22 3.12 3.00
N HIS A 129 23.44 2.67 2.89
CA HIS A 129 23.80 1.52 2.07
C HIS A 129 23.03 0.26 2.51
N ASP A 130 23.06 -0.06 3.81
CA ASP A 130 22.36 -1.21 4.38
C ASP A 130 20.84 -1.08 4.15
N ALA A 131 20.25 0.10 4.41
CA ALA A 131 18.84 0.35 4.17
C ALA A 131 18.44 0.18 2.69
N ASN A 132 19.28 0.65 1.77
CA ASN A 132 19.05 0.48 0.34
C ASN A 132 19.09 -1.00 -0.09
N GLN A 133 20.02 -1.79 0.46
CA GLN A 133 20.07 -3.24 0.21
C GLN A 133 18.80 -3.94 0.68
N TRP A 134 18.32 -3.64 1.89
CA TRP A 134 17.08 -4.21 2.42
C TRP A 134 15.86 -3.81 1.59
N GLN A 135 15.76 -2.55 1.18
CA GLN A 135 14.66 -2.06 0.34
C GLN A 135 14.72 -2.61 -1.09
N ALA A 136 15.92 -2.85 -1.64
CA ALA A 136 16.09 -3.40 -2.99
C ALA A 136 15.42 -4.77 -3.16
N SER A 137 15.41 -5.60 -2.09
CA SER A 137 14.73 -6.90 -2.09
C SER A 137 13.21 -6.78 -2.24
N LEU A 138 12.64 -5.61 -1.95
CA LEU A 138 11.20 -5.31 -2.03
C LEU A 138 10.83 -4.52 -3.29
N LYS A 139 11.81 -4.16 -4.14
CA LYS A 139 11.56 -3.35 -5.32
C LYS A 139 10.54 -3.98 -6.28
N PRO A 140 10.62 -5.28 -6.65
CA PRO A 140 9.63 -5.89 -7.53
C PRO A 140 8.20 -5.81 -6.99
N LEU A 141 8.01 -5.90 -5.68
CA LEU A 141 6.72 -5.71 -5.03
C LEU A 141 6.26 -4.25 -5.12
N SER A 142 7.17 -3.31 -4.84
CA SER A 142 6.86 -1.88 -4.90
C SER A 142 6.40 -1.46 -6.28
N ASP A 143 7.12 -1.89 -7.32
CA ASP A 143 6.82 -1.57 -8.71
C ASP A 143 5.47 -2.19 -9.14
N ALA A 144 5.23 -3.44 -8.77
CA ALA A 144 3.97 -4.13 -9.08
C ALA A 144 2.77 -3.50 -8.37
N LEU A 145 2.89 -3.13 -7.08
CA LEU A 145 1.84 -2.43 -6.35
C LEU A 145 1.58 -1.03 -6.91
N ALA A 146 2.63 -0.30 -7.29
CA ALA A 146 2.48 1.02 -7.88
C ALA A 146 1.71 0.97 -9.20
N LEU A 147 2.06 0.03 -10.07
CA LEU A 147 1.38 -0.19 -11.34
C LEU A 147 -0.07 -0.63 -11.12
N TRP A 148 -0.31 -1.65 -10.30
CA TRP A 148 -1.65 -2.14 -9.98
C TRP A 148 -2.54 -1.04 -9.43
N LEU A 149 -2.04 -0.23 -8.48
CA LEU A 149 -2.77 0.90 -7.91
C LEU A 149 -3.07 1.98 -8.95
N LYS A 150 -2.12 2.27 -9.86
CA LYS A 150 -2.32 3.22 -10.94
C LYS A 150 -3.47 2.76 -11.82
N LEU A 151 -3.38 1.54 -12.36
CA LEU A 151 -4.36 0.98 -13.28
C LEU A 151 -5.75 0.87 -12.63
N THR A 152 -5.83 0.33 -11.42
CA THR A 152 -7.10 0.22 -10.69
C THR A 152 -7.73 1.59 -10.42
N ARG A 153 -6.94 2.61 -10.05
CA ARG A 153 -7.46 3.95 -9.81
C ARG A 153 -7.98 4.64 -11.06
N GLU A 154 -7.43 4.35 -12.22
CA GLU A 154 -7.84 4.90 -13.51
C GLU A 154 -9.19 4.36 -13.98
N THR A 155 -9.66 3.20 -13.48
CA THR A 155 -10.98 2.66 -13.83
C THR A 155 -12.12 3.47 -13.21
N GLY A 156 -11.90 4.15 -12.08
CA GLY A 156 -12.93 4.86 -11.34
C GLY A 156 -12.88 6.38 -11.51
N HIS A 157 -14.02 6.98 -11.89
CA HIS A 157 -14.19 8.43 -11.96
C HIS A 157 -14.99 8.93 -10.76
N PHE A 158 -14.61 10.07 -10.19
CA PHE A 158 -15.36 10.70 -9.12
C PHE A 158 -16.72 11.18 -9.59
N LYS A 159 -17.75 10.82 -8.82
CA LYS A 159 -19.15 11.25 -9.02
C LYS A 159 -19.66 11.85 -7.73
N ALA A 160 -20.31 13.01 -7.83
CA ALA A 160 -20.97 13.63 -6.68
C ALA A 160 -22.05 12.72 -6.12
N GLN A 161 -22.11 12.58 -4.80
CA GLN A 161 -23.04 11.77 -4.04
C GLN A 161 -23.53 12.53 -2.82
N ILE A 162 -24.68 12.13 -2.29
CA ILE A 162 -25.24 12.67 -1.04
C ILE A 162 -25.53 11.50 -0.11
N ALA A 163 -24.92 11.51 1.07
CA ALA A 163 -25.25 10.59 2.16
C ALA A 163 -26.39 11.19 2.98
N ARG A 164 -27.61 10.70 2.79
CA ARG A 164 -28.81 11.19 3.53
C ARG A 164 -28.70 10.82 5.00
N ALA A 165 -28.87 11.80 5.88
CA ALA A 165 -28.67 11.64 7.33
C ALA A 165 -27.36 10.88 7.67
N GLY A 166 -26.27 11.18 6.95
CA GLY A 166 -24.96 10.57 7.13
C GLY A 166 -24.84 9.12 6.67
N PHE A 167 -25.80 8.60 5.89
CA PHE A 167 -25.75 7.22 5.39
C PHE A 167 -25.85 7.17 3.86
N PHE A 168 -24.98 6.37 3.25
CA PHE A 168 -24.96 6.09 1.82
C PHE A 168 -24.76 4.60 1.58
N GLN A 169 -25.47 4.03 0.63
CA GLN A 169 -25.32 2.63 0.22
C GLN A 169 -25.39 2.52 -1.30
N SER A 170 -24.57 1.68 -1.87
CA SER A 170 -24.55 1.40 -3.30
C SER A 170 -24.11 -0.03 -3.57
N ASP A 171 -24.52 -0.54 -4.73
CA ASP A 171 -23.97 -1.76 -5.28
C ASP A 171 -22.62 -1.43 -5.96
N ALA A 172 -21.68 -2.36 -5.88
CA ALA A 172 -20.38 -2.25 -6.50
C ALA A 172 -19.88 -3.64 -6.88
N ASP A 173 -20.17 -4.02 -8.11
CA ASP A 173 -19.69 -5.29 -8.66
C ASP A 173 -18.16 -5.21 -8.83
N GLU A 174 -17.46 -6.18 -8.24
CA GLU A 174 -15.99 -6.34 -8.33
C GLU A 174 -15.16 -5.10 -7.92
N ALA A 175 -15.65 -4.25 -7.01
CA ALA A 175 -14.90 -3.09 -6.54
C ALA A 175 -13.66 -3.49 -5.74
N ASN A 176 -12.49 -3.11 -6.22
CA ASN A 176 -11.22 -3.30 -5.53
C ASN A 176 -10.89 -2.13 -4.58
N ILE A 177 -11.22 -0.90 -4.99
CA ILE A 177 -10.90 0.32 -4.23
C ILE A 177 -12.08 1.27 -4.27
N LEU A 178 -12.42 1.82 -3.10
CA LEU A 178 -13.30 2.98 -2.96
C LEU A 178 -12.45 4.22 -2.65
N ARG A 179 -12.67 5.29 -3.40
CA ARG A 179 -12.01 6.58 -3.18
C ARG A 179 -13.07 7.62 -2.88
N LEU A 180 -12.88 8.34 -1.77
CA LEU A 180 -13.81 9.36 -1.30
C LEU A 180 -13.10 10.70 -1.18
N HIS A 181 -13.76 11.76 -1.67
CA HIS A 181 -13.44 13.14 -1.35
C HIS A 181 -14.55 13.70 -0.47
N ILE A 182 -14.21 14.12 0.73
CA ILE A 182 -15.14 14.65 1.72
C ILE A 182 -14.64 16.02 2.11
N PRO A 183 -15.44 17.09 1.93
CA PRO A 183 -15.08 18.42 2.39
C PRO A 183 -14.85 18.44 3.90
N MET A 184 -13.74 19.03 4.34
CA MET A 184 -13.35 19.04 5.76
C MET A 184 -14.30 19.84 6.65
N GLU A 185 -15.03 20.78 6.09
CA GLU A 185 -16.02 21.59 6.80
C GLU A 185 -17.16 20.80 7.41
N TYR A 186 -17.46 19.61 6.90
CA TYR A 186 -18.45 18.73 7.53
C TYR A 186 -18.00 18.15 8.88
N GLY A 187 -16.71 18.16 9.19
CA GLY A 187 -16.18 17.61 10.45
C GLY A 187 -16.52 16.14 10.65
N VAL A 188 -16.62 15.36 9.57
CA VAL A 188 -16.98 13.94 9.61
C VAL A 188 -15.91 13.05 9.00
N TYR A 189 -15.96 11.77 9.36
CA TYR A 189 -15.15 10.72 8.74
C TYR A 189 -16.03 9.53 8.34
N PRO A 190 -15.68 8.80 7.25
CA PRO A 190 -16.45 7.67 6.77
C PRO A 190 -16.08 6.38 7.51
N MET A 191 -17.07 5.61 7.92
CA MET A 191 -16.94 4.20 8.26
C MET A 191 -17.54 3.39 7.11
N ILE A 192 -16.72 2.53 6.50
CA ILE A 192 -17.11 1.75 5.33
C ILE A 192 -17.26 0.29 5.72
N SER A 193 -18.38 -0.30 5.31
CA SER A 193 -18.61 -1.73 5.40
C SER A 193 -19.00 -2.27 4.03
N GLY A 194 -18.45 -3.44 3.68
CA GLY A 194 -18.75 -4.09 2.40
C GLY A 194 -19.12 -5.56 2.59
N HIS A 195 -20.01 -6.05 1.76
CA HIS A 195 -20.34 -7.46 1.67
C HIS A 195 -20.69 -7.81 0.23
N LYS A 196 -19.91 -8.74 -0.36
CA LYS A 196 -20.05 -9.15 -1.76
C LYS A 196 -20.02 -7.93 -2.70
N ASN A 197 -21.11 -7.70 -3.42
CA ASN A 197 -21.27 -6.68 -4.46
C ASN A 197 -21.93 -5.40 -3.93
N ARG A 198 -21.91 -5.15 -2.62
CA ARG A 198 -22.56 -4.01 -1.99
C ARG A 198 -21.68 -3.40 -0.91
N PHE A 199 -21.67 -2.08 -0.80
CA PHE A 199 -21.03 -1.38 0.31
C PHE A 199 -21.96 -0.33 0.90
N ALA A 200 -21.71 0.00 2.17
CA ALA A 200 -22.37 1.10 2.87
C ALA A 200 -21.31 2.00 3.49
N ILE A 201 -21.57 3.30 3.47
CA ILE A 201 -20.76 4.33 4.08
C ILE A 201 -21.61 5.01 5.14
N LYS A 202 -21.13 4.99 6.39
CA LYS A 202 -21.73 5.71 7.51
C LYS A 202 -20.79 6.82 7.92
N PHE A 203 -21.23 8.06 7.86
CA PHE A 203 -20.45 9.19 8.31
C PHE A 203 -20.59 9.38 9.81
N MET A 204 -19.48 9.58 10.48
CA MET A 204 -19.38 9.80 11.92
C MET A 204 -18.85 11.21 12.18
N ALA A 205 -19.46 11.96 13.09
CA ALA A 205 -18.95 13.26 13.51
C ALA A 205 -17.62 13.08 14.28
N PHE A 206 -16.60 13.81 13.89
CA PHE A 206 -15.25 13.66 14.45
C PHE A 206 -15.21 14.02 15.95
N GLU A 207 -15.87 15.13 16.35
CA GLU A 207 -15.80 15.60 17.74
C GLU A 207 -16.59 14.72 18.72
N SER A 208 -17.77 14.24 18.31
CA SER A 208 -18.64 13.46 19.21
C SER A 208 -18.48 11.95 19.09
N GLY A 209 -17.90 11.46 17.99
CA GLY A 209 -17.86 10.04 17.67
C GLY A 209 -19.25 9.42 17.40
N GLN A 210 -20.30 10.24 17.28
CA GLN A 210 -21.66 9.79 17.00
C GLN A 210 -21.94 9.75 15.50
N ALA A 211 -22.98 9.01 15.11
CA ALA A 211 -23.43 9.01 13.72
C ALA A 211 -23.86 10.42 13.30
N CYS A 212 -23.39 10.86 12.13
CA CYS A 212 -23.86 12.10 11.53
C CYS A 212 -25.35 11.97 11.17
N THR A 213 -26.14 12.96 11.54
CA THR A 213 -27.59 13.02 11.23
C THR A 213 -27.93 14.01 10.13
N GLN A 214 -26.92 14.74 9.63
CA GLN A 214 -27.07 15.70 8.53
C GLN A 214 -26.74 15.02 7.20
N ASP A 215 -27.23 15.60 6.13
CA ASP A 215 -26.83 15.21 4.78
C ASP A 215 -25.37 15.62 4.55
N VAL A 216 -24.58 14.70 3.98
CA VAL A 216 -23.17 14.93 3.66
C VAL A 216 -22.96 14.79 2.16
N GLU A 217 -22.56 15.88 1.52
CA GLU A 217 -22.15 15.86 0.12
C GLU A 217 -20.70 15.38 0.03
N PHE A 218 -20.41 14.47 -0.89
CA PHE A 218 -19.09 13.93 -1.10
C PHE A 218 -18.94 13.43 -2.53
N GLU A 219 -17.70 13.21 -2.96
CA GLU A 219 -17.44 12.56 -4.22
C GLU A 219 -16.95 11.13 -3.98
N LEU A 220 -17.43 10.22 -4.81
CA LEU A 220 -17.10 8.79 -4.74
C LEU A 220 -16.60 8.30 -6.09
N ALA A 221 -15.46 7.60 -6.09
CA ALA A 221 -15.02 6.80 -7.21
C ALA A 221 -14.93 5.33 -6.77
N VAL A 222 -15.62 4.46 -7.49
CA VAL A 222 -15.56 3.01 -7.37
C VAL A 222 -14.59 2.50 -8.44
N CYS A 223 -13.53 1.83 -8.03
CA CYS A 223 -12.46 1.34 -8.91
C CYS A 223 -12.44 -0.20 -8.87
N SER A 224 -12.44 -0.83 -10.01
CA SER A 224 -12.47 -2.30 -10.20
C SER A 224 -11.27 -2.84 -10.95
#